data_94c6a011608d169569bb61036450ee1d
#
_entry.id   94c6a011608d169569bb61036450ee1d
#
_cell.length_a   1.000
_cell.length_b   1.000
_cell.length_c   1.000
_cell.angle_alpha   90.00
_cell.angle_beta   90.00
_cell.angle_gamma   90.00
#
_symmetry.space_group_name_H-M   'P 1'
#
loop_
_entity.id
_entity.type
_entity.pdbx_description
1 polymer ?
#
loop_
_entity_poly.entity_id
_entity_poly.type
_entity_poly.pdbx_seq_one_letter_code
_entity_poly.pdbx_strand_id
1 'polypeptide(L)'
;MTQALIHFLFFFFTLLGVSGCSQIQQAPVDSLPPVSVPAESSQESLLQDHPTPEDIFPPGSPGKDPQMSARYHYLTFLMLHRENQFDDAVAALENAIDIDPESSFLKRELIRTYLSMGLDDSALSLLESLVEQDPDDVENLLMLARLKKDDMRDETMYPLLQRILELDPENRETYLRLGKIYMDKQQIPEALELFSRMTEQLPDYYVAYFYLGEAHFLSGNYKEAEQAFQKTIDLEPDLIEPRLRLVDMFQDPDNPEGVADPETLLTMYAQILDIEPENDRALLETALLYYKTGQTDLASQQLIDLGNRARNDTRLLMTAVDLYLSQKRYEDAVIVFSEMLQADPDNDNFNFFLGLAHESSQNPEQAIEHYLKVSPAHPQYKKTLLTIAFLYRETGRTDQAVAFLEDHHRQTPEDIDILTYLAAFYEKENQLEKAMTLLSRGLENAPENTSLLFRLGAVQDKAGLKDESIATMKEVIRLDPEDASALNYLGYTYADLGIHLDQAETFIRQALEIKPDDGYIIDSMGWVYFQQGNYDKAVDYLERAAQLTDYEAIIAEHLADAYLKTGQVVKALEIYHRCLVNAEKSDAELISRVTEKIRELTQLLHPTDTENTGDALQ
;
A
#
# COMPACT_ATOMS: atom_id res chain seq x y z
N MET A 1 28.23 13.80 -10.71
CA MET A 1 27.18 13.75 -11.78
C MET A 1 26.75 12.34 -12.15
N THR A 2 27.65 11.44 -12.38
CA THR A 2 27.37 10.05 -12.74
C THR A 2 26.66 9.25 -11.63
N GLN A 3 26.86 9.60 -10.35
CA GLN A 3 26.27 8.91 -9.21
C GLN A 3 24.89 9.45 -8.80
N ALA A 4 24.60 10.74 -8.95
CA ALA A 4 23.25 11.27 -8.74
C ALA A 4 22.25 10.67 -9.74
N LEU A 5 22.70 10.36 -10.96
CA LEU A 5 21.89 9.66 -11.96
C LEU A 5 21.70 8.17 -11.61
N ILE A 6 22.69 7.54 -10.97
CA ILE A 6 22.61 6.17 -10.49
C ILE A 6 21.62 6.07 -9.32
N HIS A 7 21.60 7.04 -8.40
CA HIS A 7 20.61 7.12 -7.33
C HIS A 7 19.20 7.41 -7.86
N PHE A 8 19.06 8.23 -8.91
CA PHE A 8 17.78 8.45 -9.59
C PHE A 8 17.24 7.16 -10.26
N LEU A 9 18.13 6.35 -10.80
CA LEU A 9 17.77 5.01 -11.33
C LEU A 9 17.53 3.99 -10.22
N PHE A 10 18.20 4.09 -9.07
CA PHE A 10 17.94 3.26 -7.89
C PHE A 10 16.59 3.63 -7.21
N PHE A 11 16.20 4.90 -7.21
CA PHE A 11 14.90 5.33 -6.66
C PHE A 11 13.71 4.83 -7.49
N PHE A 12 13.88 4.64 -8.80
CA PHE A 12 12.87 3.99 -9.63
C PHE A 12 12.75 2.47 -9.33
N PHE A 13 13.81 1.87 -8.78
CA PHE A 13 13.82 0.47 -8.36
C PHE A 13 13.19 0.24 -6.98
N THR A 14 13.29 1.21 -6.06
CA THR A 14 12.65 1.14 -4.74
C THR A 14 11.16 1.51 -4.76
N LEU A 15 10.67 2.15 -5.81
CA LEU A 15 9.22 2.47 -5.96
C LEU A 15 8.38 1.31 -6.52
N LEU A 16 9.02 0.21 -6.97
CA LEU A 16 8.37 -1.05 -7.34
C LEU A 16 8.68 -2.20 -6.37
N GLY A 17 9.43 -1.95 -5.32
CA GLY A 17 9.77 -2.91 -4.29
C GLY A 17 9.43 -2.35 -2.92
N VAL A 18 8.37 -2.87 -2.34
CA VAL A 18 8.09 -2.90 -0.90
C VAL A 18 8.31 -1.56 -0.18
N SER A 19 7.35 -0.66 -0.28
CA SER A 19 7.04 0.22 0.85
C SER A 19 6.52 -0.65 1.99
N GLY A 20 7.45 -1.27 2.71
CA GLY A 20 7.20 -1.82 4.02
C GLY A 20 7.07 -0.67 5.00
N CYS A 21 5.97 0.07 4.94
CA CYS A 21 5.47 0.71 6.14
C CYS A 21 5.19 -0.43 7.12
N SER A 22 5.79 -0.33 8.29
CA SER A 22 5.38 -1.01 9.51
C SER A 22 3.96 -0.54 9.88
N GLN A 23 2.98 -1.00 9.12
CA GLN A 23 1.63 -1.16 9.59
C GLN A 23 1.55 -2.61 10.03
N ILE A 24 1.33 -2.82 11.32
CA ILE A 24 0.69 -4.02 11.81
C ILE A 24 -0.54 -4.16 10.93
N GLN A 25 -0.46 -5.06 9.93
CA GLN A 25 -1.62 -5.38 9.11
C GLN A 25 -2.58 -6.11 10.03
N GLN A 26 -3.56 -5.35 10.51
CA GLN A 26 -4.79 -5.93 11.04
C GLN A 26 -5.30 -6.90 9.98
N ALA A 27 -5.59 -8.13 10.40
CA ALA A 27 -6.35 -9.03 9.57
C ALA A 27 -7.63 -8.28 9.12
N PRO A 28 -7.98 -8.33 7.83
CA PRO A 28 -9.15 -7.61 7.37
C PRO A 28 -10.37 -8.07 8.16
N VAL A 29 -11.11 -7.11 8.70
CA VAL A 29 -12.39 -7.34 9.40
C VAL A 29 -13.41 -8.08 8.51
N ASP A 30 -13.08 -8.25 7.23
CA ASP A 30 -13.89 -8.98 6.23
C ASP A 30 -13.83 -10.51 6.33
N SER A 31 -13.08 -11.09 7.28
CA SER A 31 -12.99 -12.55 7.45
C SER A 31 -14.08 -13.15 8.37
N LEU A 32 -15.04 -12.36 8.80
CA LEU A 32 -16.22 -12.92 9.45
C LEU A 32 -17.14 -13.56 8.40
N PRO A 33 -17.70 -14.74 8.68
CA PRO A 33 -18.79 -15.23 7.86
C PRO A 33 -19.86 -14.14 7.82
N PRO A 34 -20.49 -13.87 6.67
CA PRO A 34 -21.54 -12.89 6.61
C PRO A 34 -22.56 -13.25 7.69
N VAL A 35 -22.73 -12.37 8.68
CA VAL A 35 -23.84 -12.49 9.61
C VAL A 35 -25.05 -12.54 8.70
N SER A 36 -25.61 -13.74 8.54
CA SER A 36 -26.89 -13.91 7.88
C SER A 36 -27.87 -13.20 8.79
N VAL A 37 -28.06 -11.90 8.54
CA VAL A 37 -29.27 -11.23 8.98
C VAL A 37 -30.36 -12.13 8.46
N PRO A 38 -31.25 -12.68 9.31
CA PRO A 38 -32.36 -13.48 8.82
C PRO A 38 -33.01 -12.59 7.76
N ALA A 39 -33.00 -13.03 6.51
CA ALA A 39 -33.77 -12.38 5.48
C ALA A 39 -35.15 -12.27 6.07
N GLU A 40 -35.68 -11.06 6.21
CA GLU A 40 -37.07 -10.84 6.55
C GLU A 40 -37.83 -11.83 5.67
N SER A 41 -38.43 -12.80 6.33
CA SER A 41 -39.14 -13.90 5.68
C SER A 41 -40.02 -13.26 4.64
N SER A 42 -39.70 -13.52 3.38
CA SER A 42 -40.42 -13.08 2.21
C SER A 42 -41.90 -13.12 2.47
N GLN A 43 -42.54 -11.96 2.58
CA GLN A 43 -43.99 -11.80 2.52
C GLN A 43 -44.55 -12.13 1.12
N GLU A 44 -43.77 -12.81 0.29
CA GLU A 44 -44.15 -13.19 -1.08
C GLU A 44 -45.23 -14.26 -1.18
N SER A 45 -45.62 -14.93 -0.09
CA SER A 45 -46.58 -16.02 -0.18
C SER A 45 -48.05 -15.66 0.13
N LEU A 46 -48.36 -14.39 0.43
CA LEU A 46 -49.70 -13.95 0.83
C LEU A 46 -50.45 -13.11 -0.22
N LEU A 47 -49.88 -12.91 -1.43
CA LEU A 47 -50.43 -11.97 -2.42
C LEU A 47 -50.94 -12.64 -3.72
N GLN A 48 -51.41 -13.90 -3.66
CA GLN A 48 -52.24 -14.45 -4.74
C GLN A 48 -53.72 -14.17 -4.40
N ASP A 49 -54.38 -13.38 -5.25
CA ASP A 49 -55.78 -12.96 -5.19
C ASP A 49 -56.14 -11.86 -4.16
N HIS A 50 -55.59 -10.66 -4.32
CA HIS A 50 -56.15 -9.48 -3.67
C HIS A 50 -56.89 -8.59 -4.68
N PRO A 51 -58.09 -8.06 -4.29
CA PRO A 51 -58.87 -7.15 -5.12
C PRO A 51 -58.07 -5.88 -5.47
N THR A 52 -58.26 -5.32 -6.65
CA THR A 52 -57.68 -4.05 -7.07
C THR A 52 -58.21 -2.90 -6.19
N PRO A 53 -57.51 -1.75 -6.05
CA PRO A 53 -58.05 -0.59 -5.31
C PRO A 53 -59.40 -0.14 -5.83
N GLU A 54 -59.69 -0.31 -7.11
CA GLU A 54 -61.00 -0.03 -7.72
C GLU A 54 -62.08 -1.02 -7.28
N ASP A 55 -61.69 -2.26 -6.92
CA ASP A 55 -62.59 -3.26 -6.36
C ASP A 55 -62.94 -2.98 -4.89
N ILE A 56 -62.05 -2.30 -4.17
CA ILE A 56 -62.21 -1.93 -2.75
C ILE A 56 -62.87 -0.54 -2.61
N PHE A 57 -62.59 0.37 -3.57
CA PHE A 57 -63.07 1.75 -3.57
C PHE A 57 -63.64 2.08 -4.95
N PRO A 58 -64.99 2.17 -5.10
CA PRO A 58 -65.61 2.50 -6.39
C PRO A 58 -65.15 3.88 -6.89
N PRO A 59 -64.87 4.05 -8.21
CA PRO A 59 -64.38 5.29 -8.78
C PRO A 59 -65.39 6.43 -8.53
N GLY A 60 -64.91 7.47 -7.79
CA GLY A 60 -65.63 8.72 -7.59
C GLY A 60 -65.89 9.16 -6.14
N SER A 61 -65.42 8.44 -5.15
CA SER A 61 -65.56 8.87 -3.74
C SER A 61 -64.21 8.76 -3.00
N PRO A 62 -63.33 9.78 -3.02
CA PRO A 62 -62.44 9.98 -1.90
C PRO A 62 -63.34 10.27 -0.70
N GLY A 63 -63.38 9.33 0.28
CA GLY A 63 -64.20 9.48 1.48
C GLY A 63 -63.91 10.82 2.14
N LYS A 64 -64.88 11.41 2.80
CA LYS A 64 -64.76 12.64 3.58
C LYS A 64 -63.79 12.48 4.79
N ASP A 65 -63.25 11.29 4.98
CA ASP A 65 -62.26 10.95 6.01
C ASP A 65 -60.84 11.03 5.42
N PRO A 66 -60.00 11.96 5.87
CA PRO A 66 -58.62 12.08 5.38
C PRO A 66 -57.83 10.79 5.49
N GLN A 67 -58.00 10.01 6.55
CA GLN A 67 -57.28 8.73 6.71
C GLN A 67 -57.68 7.69 5.64
N MET A 68 -58.92 7.66 5.18
CA MET A 68 -59.33 6.80 4.10
C MET A 68 -58.74 7.23 2.76
N SER A 69 -58.58 8.51 2.55
CA SER A 69 -57.96 9.08 1.33
C SER A 69 -56.44 8.80 1.28
N ALA A 70 -55.69 8.95 2.40
CA ALA A 70 -54.29 8.61 2.47
C ALA A 70 -54.02 7.13 2.21
N ARG A 71 -54.86 6.24 2.80
CA ARG A 71 -54.79 4.78 2.53
C ARG A 71 -55.03 4.41 1.06
N TYR A 72 -55.94 5.10 0.38
CA TYR A 72 -56.16 4.90 -1.06
C TYR A 72 -54.87 5.20 -1.87
N HIS A 73 -54.25 6.35 -1.64
CA HIS A 73 -53.01 6.73 -2.33
C HIS A 73 -51.87 5.79 -2.00
N TYR A 74 -51.75 5.31 -0.76
CA TYR A 74 -50.74 4.32 -0.38
C TYR A 74 -50.98 2.95 -1.08
N LEU A 75 -52.20 2.49 -1.22
CA LEU A 75 -52.51 1.27 -2.00
C LEU A 75 -52.17 1.47 -3.49
N THR A 76 -52.44 2.66 -4.03
CA THR A 76 -52.08 3.00 -5.41
C THR A 76 -50.55 2.96 -5.57
N PHE A 77 -49.81 3.52 -4.62
CA PHE A 77 -48.34 3.40 -4.57
C PHE A 77 -47.88 1.94 -4.63
N LEU A 78 -48.42 1.07 -3.78
CA LEU A 78 -48.00 -0.34 -3.73
C LEU A 78 -48.24 -1.06 -5.08
N MET A 79 -49.30 -0.74 -5.78
CA MET A 79 -49.59 -1.30 -7.13
C MET A 79 -48.59 -0.79 -8.16
N LEU A 80 -48.39 0.52 -8.25
CA LEU A 80 -47.50 1.14 -9.21
C LEU A 80 -46.04 0.71 -8.98
N HIS A 81 -45.62 0.61 -7.72
CA HIS A 81 -44.30 0.12 -7.34
C HIS A 81 -44.09 -1.33 -7.77
N ARG A 82 -45.09 -2.20 -7.60
CA ARG A 82 -45.07 -3.59 -8.07
C ARG A 82 -44.96 -3.70 -9.60
N GLU A 83 -45.52 -2.73 -10.32
CA GLU A 83 -45.49 -2.65 -11.79
C GLU A 83 -44.19 -1.97 -12.31
N ASN A 84 -43.26 -1.61 -11.42
CA ASN A 84 -42.04 -0.83 -11.70
C ASN A 84 -42.29 0.57 -12.32
N GLN A 85 -43.47 1.14 -12.06
CA GLN A 85 -43.87 2.49 -12.46
C GLN A 85 -43.46 3.46 -11.34
N PHE A 86 -42.15 3.63 -11.13
CA PHE A 86 -41.59 4.32 -9.95
C PHE A 86 -41.96 5.79 -9.86
N ASP A 87 -41.99 6.53 -10.98
CA ASP A 87 -42.33 7.97 -10.97
C ASP A 87 -43.80 8.17 -10.53
N ASP A 88 -44.73 7.35 -11.06
CA ASP A 88 -46.14 7.40 -10.69
C ASP A 88 -46.36 6.91 -9.26
N ALA A 89 -45.57 5.92 -8.81
CA ALA A 89 -45.57 5.43 -7.44
C ALA A 89 -45.14 6.52 -6.46
N VAL A 90 -44.07 7.25 -6.74
CA VAL A 90 -43.62 8.41 -5.93
C VAL A 90 -44.73 9.46 -5.83
N ALA A 91 -45.35 9.85 -6.96
CA ALA A 91 -46.44 10.83 -6.97
C ALA A 91 -47.68 10.36 -6.13
N ALA A 92 -47.99 9.07 -6.18
CA ALA A 92 -49.06 8.51 -5.34
C ALA A 92 -48.71 8.58 -3.84
N LEU A 93 -47.46 8.30 -3.49
CA LEU A 93 -46.97 8.35 -2.11
C LEU A 93 -46.89 9.78 -1.57
N GLU A 94 -46.45 10.73 -2.39
CA GLU A 94 -46.48 12.16 -2.07
C GLU A 94 -47.88 12.69 -1.79
N ASN A 95 -48.88 12.27 -2.61
CA ASN A 95 -50.28 12.59 -2.38
C ASN A 95 -50.81 11.96 -1.05
N ALA A 96 -50.31 10.79 -0.67
CA ALA A 96 -50.67 10.20 0.63
C ALA A 96 -50.06 11.02 1.79
N ILE A 97 -48.83 11.50 1.63
CA ILE A 97 -48.12 12.33 2.63
C ILE A 97 -48.77 13.73 2.74
N ASP A 98 -49.21 14.33 1.63
CA ASP A 98 -49.92 15.63 1.66
C ASP A 98 -51.22 15.55 2.49
N ILE A 99 -51.86 14.38 2.53
CA ILE A 99 -53.07 14.15 3.31
C ILE A 99 -52.78 13.82 4.78
N ASP A 100 -51.67 13.08 5.02
CA ASP A 100 -51.22 12.71 6.37
C ASP A 100 -49.74 13.09 6.54
N PRO A 101 -49.42 14.38 6.70
CA PRO A 101 -48.05 14.89 6.74
C PRO A 101 -47.28 14.47 8.00
N GLU A 102 -47.94 14.03 9.05
CA GLU A 102 -47.33 13.58 10.28
C GLU A 102 -46.94 12.09 10.25
N SER A 103 -47.31 11.36 9.19
CA SER A 103 -47.01 9.93 9.06
C SER A 103 -45.54 9.67 8.74
N SER A 104 -44.72 9.35 9.75
CA SER A 104 -43.35 8.88 9.55
C SER A 104 -43.26 7.63 8.71
N PHE A 105 -44.26 6.75 8.79
CA PHE A 105 -44.36 5.54 7.96
C PHE A 105 -44.36 5.86 6.46
N LEU A 106 -45.26 6.77 6.00
CA LEU A 106 -45.33 7.13 4.58
C LEU A 106 -44.06 7.79 4.09
N LYS A 107 -43.45 8.65 4.92
CA LYS A 107 -42.17 9.28 4.58
C LYS A 107 -41.04 8.26 4.49
N ARG A 108 -40.97 7.25 5.36
CA ARG A 108 -39.99 6.15 5.28
C ARG A 108 -40.18 5.31 4.01
N GLU A 109 -41.41 5.04 3.61
CA GLU A 109 -41.67 4.36 2.32
C GLU A 109 -41.21 5.19 1.12
N LEU A 110 -41.38 6.52 1.16
CA LEU A 110 -40.84 7.41 0.13
C LEU A 110 -39.31 7.39 0.08
N ILE A 111 -38.65 7.41 1.25
CA ILE A 111 -37.19 7.27 1.35
C ILE A 111 -36.72 5.96 0.74
N ARG A 112 -37.37 4.82 1.08
CA ARG A 112 -37.03 3.50 0.51
C ARG A 112 -37.21 3.48 -1.02
N THR A 113 -38.24 4.16 -1.51
CA THR A 113 -38.50 4.28 -2.95
C THR A 113 -37.41 5.11 -3.63
N TYR A 114 -37.02 6.28 -3.07
CA TYR A 114 -35.91 7.08 -3.59
C TYR A 114 -34.60 6.29 -3.63
N LEU A 115 -34.30 5.51 -2.58
CA LEU A 115 -33.10 4.65 -2.55
C LEU A 115 -33.14 3.58 -3.65
N SER A 116 -34.31 2.97 -3.89
CA SER A 116 -34.47 1.98 -4.97
C SER A 116 -34.30 2.58 -6.37
N MET A 117 -34.54 3.89 -6.52
CA MET A 117 -34.34 4.65 -7.75
C MET A 117 -32.92 5.24 -7.87
N GLY A 118 -32.05 5.09 -6.84
CA GLY A 118 -30.73 5.70 -6.81
C GLY A 118 -30.72 7.21 -6.56
N LEU A 119 -31.80 7.75 -5.98
CA LEU A 119 -31.98 9.17 -5.64
C LEU A 119 -31.52 9.42 -4.19
N ASP A 120 -30.25 9.09 -3.90
CA ASP A 120 -29.68 9.09 -2.55
C ASP A 120 -29.78 10.47 -1.88
N ASP A 121 -29.55 11.56 -2.60
CA ASP A 121 -29.63 12.93 -2.05
C ASP A 121 -31.04 13.31 -1.60
N SER A 122 -32.07 12.90 -2.37
CA SER A 122 -33.47 13.14 -2.02
C SER A 122 -33.89 12.31 -0.79
N ALA A 123 -33.44 11.06 -0.74
CA ALA A 123 -33.65 10.18 0.39
C ALA A 123 -33.02 10.75 1.66
N LEU A 124 -31.75 11.21 1.57
CA LEU A 124 -31.01 11.79 2.68
C LEU A 124 -31.70 13.06 3.22
N SER A 125 -32.05 14.00 2.35
CA SER A 125 -32.72 15.24 2.74
C SER A 125 -34.04 15.01 3.47
N LEU A 126 -34.86 14.07 2.96
CA LEU A 126 -36.13 13.73 3.59
C LEU A 126 -35.92 13.03 4.94
N LEU A 127 -34.91 12.16 5.03
CA LEU A 127 -34.59 11.43 6.26
C LEU A 127 -34.03 12.37 7.34
N GLU A 128 -33.18 13.32 6.98
CA GLU A 128 -32.67 14.34 7.90
C GLU A 128 -33.83 15.18 8.48
N SER A 129 -34.80 15.54 7.65
CA SER A 129 -35.98 16.26 8.12
C SER A 129 -36.85 15.42 9.08
N LEU A 130 -36.93 14.10 8.89
CA LEU A 130 -37.60 13.18 9.82
C LEU A 130 -36.90 13.10 11.17
N VAL A 131 -35.56 13.01 11.15
CA VAL A 131 -34.75 12.98 12.39
C VAL A 131 -34.84 14.32 13.12
N GLU A 132 -34.91 15.46 12.41
CA GLU A 132 -35.14 16.76 13.04
C GLU A 132 -36.52 16.86 13.72
N GLN A 133 -37.57 16.26 13.13
CA GLN A 133 -38.92 16.24 13.69
C GLN A 133 -39.03 15.31 14.92
N ASP A 134 -38.40 14.15 14.87
CA ASP A 134 -38.36 13.20 15.98
C ASP A 134 -36.94 12.64 16.15
N PRO A 135 -36.09 13.32 16.98
CA PRO A 135 -34.73 12.91 17.23
C PRO A 135 -34.56 11.59 18.00
N ASP A 136 -35.65 11.03 18.50
CA ASP A 136 -35.65 9.83 19.32
C ASP A 136 -36.28 8.62 18.60
N ASP A 137 -36.71 8.77 17.34
CA ASP A 137 -37.16 7.65 16.50
C ASP A 137 -35.94 6.82 16.04
N VAL A 138 -35.74 5.68 16.71
CA VAL A 138 -34.61 4.76 16.47
C VAL A 138 -34.60 4.25 15.02
N GLU A 139 -35.76 4.02 14.39
CA GLU A 139 -35.83 3.55 12.99
C GLU A 139 -35.29 4.61 12.03
N ASN A 140 -35.67 5.87 12.23
CA ASN A 140 -35.16 6.97 11.41
C ASN A 140 -33.64 7.19 11.61
N LEU A 141 -33.17 7.10 12.86
CA LEU A 141 -31.73 7.21 13.18
C LEU A 141 -30.93 6.06 12.55
N LEU A 142 -31.42 4.82 12.59
CA LEU A 142 -30.78 3.67 11.96
C LEU A 142 -30.74 3.81 10.42
N MET A 143 -31.84 4.28 9.82
CA MET A 143 -31.85 4.55 8.37
C MET A 143 -30.84 5.63 8.01
N LEU A 144 -30.74 6.71 8.79
CA LEU A 144 -29.76 7.78 8.58
C LEU A 144 -28.33 7.25 8.70
N ALA A 145 -28.08 6.45 9.73
CA ALA A 145 -26.76 5.83 9.91
C ALA A 145 -26.40 4.93 8.72
N ARG A 146 -27.33 4.12 8.18
CA ARG A 146 -27.09 3.26 7.02
C ARG A 146 -26.84 4.06 5.74
N LEU A 147 -27.57 5.16 5.54
CA LEU A 147 -27.48 5.98 4.32
C LEU A 147 -26.18 6.80 4.25
N LYS A 148 -25.71 7.32 5.38
CA LYS A 148 -24.49 8.14 5.45
C LYS A 148 -23.20 7.40 5.13
N LYS A 149 -23.23 6.13 4.76
CA LYS A 149 -22.06 5.26 4.51
C LYS A 149 -20.94 5.40 5.57
N ASP A 150 -20.12 4.39 5.78
CA ASP A 150 -19.03 4.42 6.76
C ASP A 150 -17.87 5.31 6.27
N ASP A 151 -18.11 6.62 6.11
CA ASP A 151 -17.02 7.57 5.93
C ASP A 151 -16.38 7.82 7.31
N MET A 152 -15.20 7.24 7.51
CA MET A 152 -14.39 7.43 8.72
C MET A 152 -14.06 8.90 9.02
N ARG A 153 -14.32 9.82 8.10
CA ARG A 153 -14.13 11.26 8.24
C ARG A 153 -15.38 11.99 8.74
N ASP A 154 -16.54 11.34 8.70
CA ASP A 154 -17.79 11.97 9.15
C ASP A 154 -17.89 11.97 10.68
N GLU A 155 -17.47 13.08 11.28
CA GLU A 155 -17.56 13.30 12.74
C GLU A 155 -19.01 13.26 13.25
N THR A 156 -20.03 13.37 12.38
CA THR A 156 -21.45 13.36 12.78
C THR A 156 -21.96 11.94 13.03
N MET A 157 -21.24 10.92 12.57
CA MET A 157 -21.62 9.52 12.73
C MET A 157 -21.56 9.06 14.20
N TYR A 158 -20.54 9.48 14.95
CA TYR A 158 -20.38 9.07 16.36
C TYR A 158 -21.57 9.46 17.26
N PRO A 159 -21.99 10.74 17.31
CA PRO A 159 -23.14 11.13 18.13
C PRO A 159 -24.41 10.40 17.71
N LEU A 160 -24.59 10.15 16.41
CA LEU A 160 -25.74 9.43 15.88
C LEU A 160 -25.79 7.99 16.40
N LEU A 161 -24.69 7.24 16.26
CA LEU A 161 -24.61 5.86 16.72
C LEU A 161 -24.71 5.77 18.27
N GLN A 162 -24.08 6.70 18.99
CA GLN A 162 -24.22 6.76 20.44
C GLN A 162 -25.67 7.01 20.85
N ARG A 163 -26.37 7.93 20.16
CA ARG A 163 -27.79 8.21 20.46
C ARG A 163 -28.67 6.97 20.25
N ILE A 164 -28.41 6.20 19.19
CA ILE A 164 -29.12 4.93 18.96
C ILE A 164 -28.92 3.98 20.15
N LEU A 165 -27.69 3.81 20.65
CA LEU A 165 -27.40 2.94 21.80
C LEU A 165 -27.93 3.45 23.14
N GLU A 166 -28.22 4.74 23.28
CA GLU A 166 -28.94 5.29 24.44
C GLU A 166 -30.42 4.92 24.42
N LEU A 167 -31.03 4.94 23.22
CA LEU A 167 -32.45 4.67 23.00
C LEU A 167 -32.75 3.17 22.91
N ASP A 168 -31.87 2.42 22.24
CA ASP A 168 -31.94 0.97 22.05
C ASP A 168 -30.61 0.32 22.46
N PRO A 169 -30.42 0.04 23.77
CA PRO A 169 -29.18 -0.56 24.29
C PRO A 169 -28.88 -1.97 23.81
N GLU A 170 -29.82 -2.65 23.15
CA GLU A 170 -29.65 -4.00 22.60
C GLU A 170 -29.37 -4.00 21.11
N ASN A 171 -29.16 -2.83 20.48
CA ASN A 171 -28.97 -2.71 19.05
C ASN A 171 -27.61 -3.25 18.58
N ARG A 172 -27.57 -4.49 18.15
CA ARG A 172 -26.37 -5.22 17.73
C ARG A 172 -25.64 -4.54 16.57
N GLU A 173 -26.38 -4.09 15.56
CA GLU A 173 -25.82 -3.44 14.36
C GLU A 173 -25.02 -2.19 14.75
N THR A 174 -25.58 -1.38 15.63
CA THR A 174 -24.96 -0.12 16.06
C THR A 174 -23.68 -0.36 16.86
N TYR A 175 -23.66 -1.37 17.77
CA TYR A 175 -22.43 -1.75 18.47
C TYR A 175 -21.32 -2.15 17.53
N LEU A 176 -21.62 -3.03 16.54
CA LEU A 176 -20.61 -3.51 15.59
C LEU A 176 -20.08 -2.38 14.72
N ARG A 177 -20.96 -1.49 14.28
CA ARG A 177 -20.58 -0.37 13.43
C ARG A 177 -19.73 0.65 14.19
N LEU A 178 -20.13 1.06 15.39
CA LEU A 178 -19.35 1.98 16.21
C LEU A 178 -18.04 1.34 16.65
N GLY A 179 -18.06 0.04 17.00
CA GLY A 179 -16.88 -0.72 17.35
C GLY A 179 -15.87 -0.79 16.21
N LYS A 180 -16.33 -1.07 14.97
CA LYS A 180 -15.48 -1.02 13.78
C LYS A 180 -14.81 0.34 13.61
N ILE A 181 -15.56 1.43 13.75
CA ILE A 181 -15.00 2.79 13.64
C ILE A 181 -13.92 3.02 14.70
N TYR A 182 -14.13 2.62 15.97
CA TYR A 182 -13.12 2.76 17.02
C TYR A 182 -11.87 1.92 16.75
N MET A 183 -12.04 0.68 16.29
CA MET A 183 -10.93 -0.22 15.94
C MET A 183 -10.11 0.32 14.76
N ASP A 184 -10.77 0.75 13.67
CA ASP A 184 -10.11 1.31 12.49
C ASP A 184 -9.35 2.61 12.79
N LYS A 185 -9.83 3.42 13.75
CA LYS A 185 -9.15 4.63 14.23
C LYS A 185 -8.13 4.37 15.34
N GLN A 186 -7.89 3.11 15.70
CA GLN A 186 -7.02 2.71 16.81
C GLN A 186 -7.42 3.34 18.18
N GLN A 187 -8.70 3.64 18.36
CA GLN A 187 -9.28 4.12 19.61
C GLN A 187 -9.64 2.92 20.49
N ILE A 188 -8.61 2.16 20.89
CA ILE A 188 -8.81 0.88 21.58
C ILE A 188 -9.48 1.03 22.97
N PRO A 189 -9.18 2.07 23.78
CA PRO A 189 -9.89 2.28 25.04
C PRO A 189 -11.41 2.44 24.85
N GLU A 190 -11.85 3.18 23.84
CA GLU A 190 -13.26 3.42 23.54
C GLU A 190 -13.92 2.13 23.00
N ALA A 191 -13.20 1.34 22.21
CA ALA A 191 -13.66 0.04 21.75
C ALA A 191 -13.86 -0.93 22.93
N LEU A 192 -12.95 -0.97 23.90
CA LEU A 192 -13.06 -1.78 25.11
C LEU A 192 -14.29 -1.42 25.94
N GLU A 193 -14.53 -0.13 26.17
CA GLU A 193 -15.72 0.34 26.90
C GLU A 193 -17.00 -0.06 26.16
N LEU A 194 -17.03 0.15 24.84
CA LEU A 194 -18.17 -0.18 23.98
C LEU A 194 -18.49 -1.68 24.02
N PHE A 195 -17.48 -2.54 23.79
CA PHE A 195 -17.70 -3.99 23.73
C PHE A 195 -17.96 -4.58 25.12
N SER A 196 -17.39 -4.03 26.19
CA SER A 196 -17.75 -4.39 27.57
C SER A 196 -19.23 -4.11 27.84
N ARG A 197 -19.72 -2.92 27.49
CA ARG A 197 -21.14 -2.57 27.57
C ARG A 197 -22.00 -3.52 26.72
N MET A 198 -21.53 -3.88 25.53
CA MET A 198 -22.24 -4.83 24.66
C MET A 198 -22.39 -6.21 25.31
N THR A 199 -21.36 -6.74 26.02
CA THR A 199 -21.45 -8.02 26.72
C THR A 199 -22.39 -7.97 27.92
N GLU A 200 -22.55 -6.81 28.57
CA GLU A 200 -23.50 -6.60 29.67
C GLU A 200 -24.94 -6.59 29.16
N GLN A 201 -25.22 -5.93 28.03
CA GLN A 201 -26.54 -5.82 27.45
C GLN A 201 -26.97 -7.10 26.71
N LEU A 202 -26.02 -7.83 26.14
CA LEU A 202 -26.24 -8.99 25.27
C LEU A 202 -25.39 -10.19 25.75
N PRO A 203 -25.63 -10.74 26.96
CA PRO A 203 -24.75 -11.74 27.58
C PRO A 203 -24.68 -13.10 26.84
N ASP A 204 -25.65 -13.39 25.97
CA ASP A 204 -25.69 -14.62 25.18
C ASP A 204 -25.26 -14.39 23.71
N TYR A 205 -24.78 -13.19 23.39
CA TYR A 205 -24.36 -12.84 22.04
C TYR A 205 -22.84 -13.01 21.88
N TYR A 206 -22.42 -14.14 21.32
CA TYR A 206 -21.00 -14.52 21.20
C TYR A 206 -20.13 -13.48 20.48
N VAL A 207 -20.69 -12.74 19.52
CA VAL A 207 -19.96 -11.70 18.77
C VAL A 207 -19.46 -10.58 19.69
N ALA A 208 -20.20 -10.26 20.75
CA ALA A 208 -19.78 -9.24 21.72
C ALA A 208 -18.49 -9.64 22.43
N TYR A 209 -18.39 -10.90 22.85
CA TYR A 209 -17.19 -11.44 23.51
C TYR A 209 -16.02 -11.58 22.53
N PHE A 210 -16.30 -11.95 21.27
CA PHE A 210 -15.28 -12.01 20.25
C PHE A 210 -14.58 -10.66 20.06
N TYR A 211 -15.34 -9.59 19.82
CA TYR A 211 -14.77 -8.25 19.63
C TYR A 211 -14.17 -7.67 20.92
N LEU A 212 -14.70 -8.02 22.10
CA LEU A 212 -14.07 -7.68 23.37
C LEU A 212 -12.69 -8.34 23.47
N GLY A 213 -12.57 -9.61 23.06
CA GLY A 213 -11.29 -10.33 22.98
C GLY A 213 -10.30 -9.66 22.04
N GLU A 214 -10.75 -9.27 20.84
CA GLU A 214 -9.93 -8.52 19.86
C GLU A 214 -9.41 -7.20 20.47
N ALA A 215 -10.28 -6.42 21.09
CA ALA A 215 -9.90 -5.15 21.70
C ALA A 215 -8.90 -5.34 22.87
N HIS A 216 -9.08 -6.38 23.69
CA HIS A 216 -8.13 -6.75 24.75
C HIS A 216 -6.79 -7.19 24.17
N PHE A 217 -6.78 -8.02 23.13
CA PHE A 217 -5.56 -8.47 22.48
C PHE A 217 -4.76 -7.28 21.91
N LEU A 218 -5.41 -6.38 21.19
CA LEU A 218 -4.78 -5.16 20.67
C LEU A 218 -4.27 -4.20 21.75
N SER A 219 -4.82 -4.29 22.97
CA SER A 219 -4.34 -3.54 24.14
C SER A 219 -3.18 -4.20 24.86
N GLY A 220 -2.76 -5.42 24.46
CA GLY A 220 -1.80 -6.23 25.19
C GLY A 220 -2.36 -6.86 26.48
N ASN A 221 -3.68 -6.88 26.64
CA ASN A 221 -4.37 -7.47 27.81
C ASN A 221 -4.67 -8.97 27.51
N TYR A 222 -3.62 -9.79 27.39
CA TYR A 222 -3.69 -11.16 26.88
C TYR A 222 -4.61 -12.07 27.70
N LYS A 223 -4.61 -11.92 29.03
CA LYS A 223 -5.44 -12.75 29.91
C LYS A 223 -6.93 -12.47 29.75
N GLU A 224 -7.29 -11.19 29.64
CA GLU A 224 -8.67 -10.76 29.40
C GLU A 224 -9.13 -11.15 28.00
N ALA A 225 -8.23 -11.09 27.00
CA ALA A 225 -8.48 -11.56 25.64
C ALA A 225 -8.77 -13.07 25.62
N GLU A 226 -7.94 -13.88 26.29
CA GLU A 226 -8.16 -15.33 26.43
C GLU A 226 -9.54 -15.65 27.01
N GLN A 227 -9.91 -14.99 28.11
CA GLN A 227 -11.21 -15.19 28.75
C GLN A 227 -12.37 -14.85 27.82
N ALA A 228 -12.26 -13.77 27.07
CA ALA A 228 -13.28 -13.33 26.13
C ALA A 228 -13.41 -14.29 24.93
N PHE A 229 -12.30 -14.74 24.34
CA PHE A 229 -12.31 -15.73 23.27
C PHE A 229 -12.82 -17.10 23.77
N GLN A 230 -12.45 -17.52 24.98
CA GLN A 230 -12.99 -18.75 25.57
C GLN A 230 -14.50 -18.65 25.77
N LYS A 231 -15.00 -17.51 26.25
CA LYS A 231 -16.45 -17.28 26.37
C LYS A 231 -17.17 -17.31 25.02
N THR A 232 -16.53 -16.82 23.95
CA THR A 232 -17.04 -16.96 22.58
C THR A 232 -17.18 -18.42 22.19
N ILE A 233 -16.16 -19.25 22.46
CA ILE A 233 -16.17 -20.70 22.19
C ILE A 233 -17.24 -21.42 23.01
N ASP A 234 -17.44 -21.04 24.26
CA ASP A 234 -18.47 -21.64 25.13
C ASP A 234 -19.89 -21.37 24.60
N LEU A 235 -20.11 -20.20 23.97
CA LEU A 235 -21.41 -19.83 23.40
C LEU A 235 -21.62 -20.42 22.00
N GLU A 236 -20.57 -20.52 21.18
CA GLU A 236 -20.57 -21.08 19.83
C GLU A 236 -19.39 -22.05 19.65
N PRO A 237 -19.56 -23.33 20.04
CA PRO A 237 -18.47 -24.30 20.04
C PRO A 237 -17.91 -24.67 18.65
N ASP A 238 -18.69 -24.50 17.59
CA ASP A 238 -18.27 -24.84 16.23
C ASP A 238 -17.57 -23.67 15.49
N LEU A 239 -17.37 -22.54 16.17
CA LEU A 239 -16.69 -21.38 15.57
C LEU A 239 -15.16 -21.57 15.66
N ILE A 240 -14.48 -21.44 14.52
CA ILE A 240 -13.01 -21.59 14.46
C ILE A 240 -12.26 -20.28 14.72
N GLU A 241 -12.84 -19.13 14.39
CA GLU A 241 -12.19 -17.82 14.48
C GLU A 241 -11.62 -17.51 15.87
N PRO A 242 -12.36 -17.69 16.99
CA PRO A 242 -11.80 -17.41 18.32
C PRO A 242 -10.67 -18.38 18.69
N ARG A 243 -10.67 -19.63 18.15
CA ARG A 243 -9.57 -20.58 18.33
C ARG A 243 -8.33 -20.15 17.57
N LEU A 244 -8.49 -19.66 16.34
CA LEU A 244 -7.37 -19.08 15.56
C LEU A 244 -6.80 -17.85 16.27
N ARG A 245 -7.63 -17.01 16.87
CA ARG A 245 -7.16 -15.84 17.64
C ARG A 245 -6.43 -16.24 18.91
N LEU A 246 -6.88 -17.27 19.59
CA LEU A 246 -6.13 -17.83 20.72
C LEU A 246 -4.76 -18.36 20.28
N VAL A 247 -4.68 -19.05 19.13
CA VAL A 247 -3.40 -19.48 18.58
C VAL A 247 -2.49 -18.29 18.26
N ASP A 248 -3.01 -17.25 17.58
CA ASP A 248 -2.25 -16.03 17.29
C ASP A 248 -1.69 -15.40 18.57
N MET A 249 -2.52 -15.28 19.59
CA MET A 249 -2.15 -14.74 20.89
C MET A 249 -1.07 -15.58 21.60
N PHE A 250 -1.17 -16.92 21.54
CA PHE A 250 -0.19 -17.83 22.14
C PHE A 250 1.11 -17.96 21.32
N GLN A 251 1.12 -17.51 20.09
CA GLN A 251 2.32 -17.40 19.24
C GLN A 251 2.95 -16.01 19.27
N ASP A 252 2.29 -15.03 19.88
CA ASP A 252 2.77 -13.64 19.93
C ASP A 252 4.00 -13.53 20.84
N PRO A 253 5.15 -13.04 20.32
CA PRO A 253 6.37 -12.82 21.12
C PRO A 253 6.18 -11.82 22.25
N ASP A 254 5.23 -10.89 22.12
CA ASP A 254 4.95 -9.85 23.12
C ASP A 254 4.03 -10.36 24.24
N ASN A 255 3.57 -11.60 24.18
CA ASN A 255 2.77 -12.21 25.23
C ASN A 255 3.58 -12.35 26.53
N PRO A 256 3.14 -11.77 27.67
CA PRO A 256 3.87 -11.83 28.94
C PRO A 256 4.08 -13.27 29.49
N GLU A 257 3.21 -14.19 29.12
CA GLU A 257 3.35 -15.62 29.50
C GLU A 257 4.32 -16.38 28.58
N GLY A 258 4.83 -15.69 27.53
CA GLY A 258 5.70 -16.24 26.50
C GLY A 258 4.94 -17.03 25.43
N VAL A 259 5.66 -17.43 24.39
CA VAL A 259 5.12 -18.26 23.31
C VAL A 259 4.80 -19.65 23.85
N ALA A 260 3.60 -20.17 23.54
CA ALA A 260 3.18 -21.48 23.97
C ALA A 260 4.10 -22.59 23.41
N ASP A 261 4.23 -23.68 24.17
CA ASP A 261 4.98 -24.83 23.69
C ASP A 261 4.29 -25.51 22.49
N PRO A 262 5.05 -26.23 21.66
CA PRO A 262 4.51 -26.84 20.45
C PRO A 262 3.39 -27.87 20.70
N GLU A 263 3.36 -28.53 21.84
CA GLU A 263 2.32 -29.54 22.17
C GLU A 263 0.98 -28.87 22.43
N THR A 264 1.01 -27.73 23.14
CA THR A 264 -0.17 -26.88 23.35
C THR A 264 -0.72 -26.39 22.03
N LEU A 265 0.13 -25.83 21.14
CA LEU A 265 -0.29 -25.35 19.81
C LEU A 265 -0.85 -26.48 18.94
N LEU A 266 -0.23 -27.66 18.92
CA LEU A 266 -0.75 -28.84 18.21
C LEU A 266 -2.14 -29.24 18.71
N THR A 267 -2.37 -29.17 20.04
CA THR A 267 -3.68 -29.48 20.62
C THR A 267 -4.73 -28.46 20.16
N MET A 268 -4.38 -27.18 20.08
CA MET A 268 -5.28 -26.13 19.63
C MET A 268 -5.61 -26.29 18.13
N TYR A 269 -4.62 -26.55 17.28
CA TYR A 269 -4.86 -26.83 15.87
C TYR A 269 -5.67 -28.10 15.64
N ALA A 270 -5.48 -29.14 16.47
CA ALA A 270 -6.30 -30.35 16.40
C ALA A 270 -7.78 -30.03 16.65
N GLN A 271 -8.11 -29.16 17.62
CA GLN A 271 -9.50 -28.73 17.85
C GLN A 271 -10.10 -28.00 16.64
N ILE A 272 -9.28 -27.19 15.91
CA ILE A 272 -9.71 -26.53 14.68
C ILE A 272 -9.98 -27.58 13.59
N LEU A 273 -9.08 -28.55 13.42
CA LEU A 273 -9.21 -29.62 12.42
C LEU A 273 -10.35 -30.61 12.74
N ASP A 274 -10.75 -30.76 14.00
CA ASP A 274 -11.93 -31.53 14.38
C ASP A 274 -13.23 -30.87 13.88
N ILE A 275 -13.26 -29.53 13.79
CA ILE A 275 -14.39 -28.76 13.28
C ILE A 275 -14.29 -28.63 11.75
N GLU A 276 -13.13 -28.24 11.23
CA GLU A 276 -12.87 -28.04 9.81
C GLU A 276 -11.62 -28.83 9.38
N PRO A 277 -11.80 -30.11 8.96
CA PRO A 277 -10.67 -30.99 8.61
C PRO A 277 -9.80 -30.50 7.45
N GLU A 278 -10.31 -29.60 6.63
CA GLU A 278 -9.61 -29.03 5.47
C GLU A 278 -9.15 -27.58 5.72
N ASN A 279 -9.06 -27.13 6.97
CA ASN A 279 -8.56 -25.80 7.27
C ASN A 279 -7.09 -25.68 6.88
N ASP A 280 -6.82 -24.94 5.80
CA ASP A 280 -5.50 -24.86 5.18
C ASP A 280 -4.44 -24.32 6.16
N ARG A 281 -4.78 -23.32 6.98
CA ARG A 281 -3.88 -22.75 7.98
C ARG A 281 -3.51 -23.78 9.05
N ALA A 282 -4.50 -24.45 9.61
CA ALA A 282 -4.27 -25.46 10.65
C ALA A 282 -3.44 -26.64 10.14
N LEU A 283 -3.67 -27.08 8.90
CA LEU A 283 -2.89 -28.14 8.27
C LEU A 283 -1.43 -27.73 8.05
N LEU A 284 -1.17 -26.55 7.54
CA LEU A 284 0.17 -26.01 7.28
C LEU A 284 0.96 -25.83 8.58
N GLU A 285 0.36 -25.18 9.57
CA GLU A 285 1.00 -24.92 10.85
C GLU A 285 1.23 -26.21 11.66
N THR A 286 0.30 -27.17 11.61
CA THR A 286 0.49 -28.50 12.23
C THR A 286 1.68 -29.23 11.62
N ALA A 287 1.79 -29.25 10.29
CA ALA A 287 2.91 -29.89 9.61
C ALA A 287 4.24 -29.19 9.95
N LEU A 288 4.27 -27.86 10.00
CA LEU A 288 5.44 -27.10 10.41
C LEU A 288 5.84 -27.38 11.86
N LEU A 289 4.88 -27.47 12.78
CA LEU A 289 5.13 -27.82 14.19
C LEU A 289 5.70 -29.24 14.32
N TYR A 290 5.19 -30.21 13.56
CA TYR A 290 5.79 -31.55 13.51
C TYR A 290 7.25 -31.49 13.03
N TYR A 291 7.55 -30.70 12.03
CA TYR A 291 8.92 -30.50 11.56
C TYR A 291 9.82 -29.93 12.68
N LYS A 292 9.39 -28.85 13.33
CA LYS A 292 10.13 -28.14 14.40
C LYS A 292 10.32 -29.02 15.65
N THR A 293 9.41 -29.97 15.91
CA THR A 293 9.50 -30.92 17.05
C THR A 293 10.25 -32.21 16.72
N GLY A 294 10.85 -32.33 15.53
CA GLY A 294 11.65 -33.46 15.12
C GLY A 294 10.85 -34.65 14.58
N GLN A 295 9.55 -34.54 14.40
CA GLN A 295 8.68 -35.54 13.76
C GLN A 295 8.70 -35.31 12.22
N THR A 296 9.91 -35.31 11.66
CA THR A 296 10.16 -34.86 10.27
C THR A 296 9.49 -35.74 9.22
N ASP A 297 9.43 -37.06 9.43
CA ASP A 297 8.77 -37.97 8.47
C ASP A 297 7.28 -37.68 8.34
N LEU A 298 6.60 -37.39 9.46
CA LEU A 298 5.19 -37.06 9.48
C LEU A 298 4.95 -35.68 8.86
N ALA A 299 5.79 -34.71 9.19
CA ALA A 299 5.75 -33.38 8.61
C ALA A 299 5.92 -33.39 7.08
N SER A 300 6.97 -34.08 6.61
CA SER A 300 7.26 -34.19 5.18
C SER A 300 6.11 -34.86 4.43
N GLN A 301 5.55 -35.95 4.95
CA GLN A 301 4.40 -36.59 4.31
C GLN A 301 3.20 -35.64 4.19
N GLN A 302 2.86 -34.92 5.25
CA GLN A 302 1.75 -33.94 5.21
C GLN A 302 2.02 -32.80 4.25
N LEU A 303 3.23 -32.22 4.24
CA LEU A 303 3.58 -31.11 3.35
C LEU A 303 3.64 -31.53 1.88
N ILE A 304 4.08 -32.77 1.59
CA ILE A 304 4.00 -33.34 0.23
C ILE A 304 2.54 -33.48 -0.23
N ASP A 305 1.66 -33.98 0.65
CA ASP A 305 0.23 -34.12 0.34
C ASP A 305 -0.43 -32.75 0.12
N LEU A 306 -0.07 -31.74 0.93
CA LEU A 306 -0.49 -30.36 0.73
C LEU A 306 0.07 -29.77 -0.56
N GLY A 307 1.33 -30.07 -0.91
CA GLY A 307 1.94 -29.68 -2.19
C GLY A 307 1.18 -30.25 -3.39
N ASN A 308 0.76 -31.52 -3.33
CA ASN A 308 -0.09 -32.12 -4.36
C ASN A 308 -1.45 -31.44 -4.50
N ARG A 309 -2.06 -31.02 -3.38
CA ARG A 309 -3.32 -30.24 -3.40
C ARG A 309 -3.10 -28.85 -4.01
N ALA A 310 -2.06 -28.14 -3.60
CA ALA A 310 -1.77 -26.77 -4.01
C ALA A 310 -1.50 -26.61 -5.52
N ARG A 311 -1.19 -27.68 -6.26
CA ARG A 311 -1.11 -27.65 -7.73
C ARG A 311 -2.42 -27.17 -8.37
N ASN A 312 -3.56 -27.53 -7.80
CA ASN A 312 -4.89 -27.26 -8.33
C ASN A 312 -5.72 -26.35 -7.40
N ASP A 313 -5.21 -26.07 -6.22
CA ASP A 313 -5.86 -25.21 -5.21
C ASP A 313 -5.01 -23.98 -4.94
N THR A 314 -5.29 -22.93 -5.69
CA THR A 314 -4.61 -21.62 -5.54
C THR A 314 -4.85 -21.02 -4.14
N ARG A 315 -5.96 -21.32 -3.50
CA ARG A 315 -6.28 -20.84 -2.14
C ARG A 315 -5.25 -21.35 -1.13
N LEU A 316 -4.99 -22.66 -1.12
CA LEU A 316 -3.99 -23.26 -0.22
C LEU A 316 -2.60 -22.65 -0.44
N LEU A 317 -2.20 -22.47 -1.70
CA LEU A 317 -0.92 -21.81 -2.03
C LEU A 317 -0.88 -20.37 -1.49
N MET A 318 -1.94 -19.59 -1.69
CA MET A 318 -1.99 -18.20 -1.21
C MET A 318 -2.06 -18.13 0.33
N THR A 319 -2.71 -19.09 0.98
CA THR A 319 -2.66 -19.21 2.45
C THR A 319 -1.23 -19.42 2.95
N ALA A 320 -0.45 -20.31 2.31
CA ALA A 320 0.96 -20.52 2.66
C ALA A 320 1.81 -19.26 2.41
N VAL A 321 1.58 -18.56 1.31
CA VAL A 321 2.26 -17.28 1.00
C VAL A 321 1.96 -16.24 2.07
N ASP A 322 0.69 -16.08 2.44
CA ASP A 322 0.28 -15.11 3.46
C ASP A 322 0.86 -15.44 4.84
N LEU A 323 0.76 -16.67 5.27
CA LEU A 323 1.26 -17.13 6.59
C LEU A 323 2.77 -16.96 6.74
N TYR A 324 3.54 -17.18 5.69
CA TYR A 324 4.99 -17.26 5.84
C TYR A 324 5.73 -16.08 5.17
N LEU A 325 5.35 -15.67 3.97
CA LEU A 325 6.06 -14.59 3.26
C LEU A 325 5.55 -13.21 3.66
N SER A 326 4.23 -13.01 3.71
CA SER A 326 3.63 -11.70 4.06
C SER A 326 3.93 -11.36 5.53
N GLN A 327 3.95 -12.36 6.42
CA GLN A 327 4.29 -12.20 7.84
C GLN A 327 5.81 -12.25 8.10
N LYS A 328 6.65 -12.28 7.06
CA LYS A 328 8.13 -12.31 7.14
C LYS A 328 8.71 -13.53 7.88
N ARG A 329 7.99 -14.62 7.94
CA ARG A 329 8.44 -15.91 8.50
C ARG A 329 9.21 -16.71 7.44
N TYR A 330 10.30 -16.12 6.91
CA TYR A 330 10.99 -16.63 5.73
C TYR A 330 11.63 -18.01 5.91
N GLU A 331 12.16 -18.31 7.10
CA GLU A 331 12.75 -19.62 7.42
C GLU A 331 11.66 -20.71 7.43
N ASP A 332 10.48 -20.40 7.97
CA ASP A 332 9.32 -21.28 7.91
C ASP A 332 8.84 -21.49 6.47
N ALA A 333 8.82 -20.41 5.66
CA ALA A 333 8.53 -20.50 4.23
C ALA A 333 9.47 -21.45 3.49
N VAL A 334 10.78 -21.39 3.78
CA VAL A 334 11.78 -22.28 3.19
C VAL A 334 11.46 -23.73 3.52
N ILE A 335 11.16 -24.06 4.78
CA ILE A 335 10.82 -25.42 5.20
C ILE A 335 9.58 -25.92 4.45
N VAL A 336 8.49 -25.14 4.52
CA VAL A 336 7.19 -25.54 3.97
C VAL A 336 7.25 -25.71 2.45
N PHE A 337 7.75 -24.70 1.73
CA PHE A 337 7.81 -24.78 0.27
C PHE A 337 8.83 -25.79 -0.24
N SER A 338 9.93 -26.05 0.50
CA SER A 338 10.89 -27.10 0.12
C SER A 338 10.27 -28.50 0.20
N GLU A 339 9.51 -28.78 1.27
CA GLU A 339 8.83 -30.05 1.41
C GLU A 339 7.67 -30.20 0.40
N MET A 340 6.89 -29.13 0.19
CA MET A 340 5.84 -29.12 -0.85
C MET A 340 6.40 -29.31 -2.26
N LEU A 341 7.59 -28.80 -2.53
CA LEU A 341 8.27 -28.94 -3.82
C LEU A 341 8.65 -30.40 -4.12
N GLN A 342 8.82 -31.27 -3.11
CA GLN A 342 9.08 -32.70 -3.34
C GLN A 342 7.93 -33.37 -4.10
N ALA A 343 6.71 -32.87 -3.97
CA ALA A 343 5.56 -33.34 -4.73
C ALA A 343 5.65 -33.03 -6.24
N ASP A 344 6.33 -31.93 -6.59
CA ASP A 344 6.48 -31.45 -7.96
C ASP A 344 7.74 -30.57 -8.09
N PRO A 345 8.92 -31.17 -8.30
CA PRO A 345 10.20 -30.45 -8.31
C PRO A 345 10.33 -29.34 -9.35
N ASP A 346 9.52 -29.39 -10.40
CA ASP A 346 9.53 -28.40 -11.49
C ASP A 346 8.37 -27.38 -11.34
N ASN A 347 7.70 -27.32 -10.20
CA ASN A 347 6.61 -26.39 -9.97
C ASN A 347 7.10 -24.94 -9.93
N ASP A 348 6.67 -24.14 -10.88
CA ASP A 348 7.07 -22.74 -11.05
C ASP A 348 6.75 -21.88 -9.82
N ASN A 349 5.54 -22.05 -9.24
CA ASN A 349 5.12 -21.25 -8.08
C ASN A 349 5.98 -21.60 -6.85
N PHE A 350 6.21 -22.87 -6.56
CA PHE A 350 7.02 -23.27 -5.40
C PHE A 350 8.48 -22.81 -5.56
N ASN A 351 9.06 -22.95 -6.77
CA ASN A 351 10.39 -22.44 -7.04
C ASN A 351 10.46 -20.90 -6.94
N PHE A 352 9.45 -20.18 -7.43
CA PHE A 352 9.40 -18.73 -7.29
C PHE A 352 9.32 -18.29 -5.81
N PHE A 353 8.43 -18.89 -5.00
CA PHE A 353 8.27 -18.53 -3.59
C PHE A 353 9.46 -18.96 -2.73
N LEU A 354 10.11 -20.09 -3.04
CA LEU A 354 11.37 -20.47 -2.42
C LEU A 354 12.49 -19.48 -2.74
N GLY A 355 12.59 -19.07 -4.00
CA GLY A 355 13.52 -18.01 -4.40
C GLY A 355 13.30 -16.73 -3.59
N LEU A 356 12.05 -16.31 -3.44
CA LEU A 356 11.68 -15.12 -2.67
C LEU A 356 11.99 -15.29 -1.16
N ALA A 357 11.70 -16.45 -0.58
CA ALA A 357 12.01 -16.73 0.82
C ALA A 357 13.52 -16.70 1.08
N HIS A 358 14.33 -17.32 0.22
CA HIS A 358 15.78 -17.30 0.32
C HIS A 358 16.37 -15.89 0.11
N GLU A 359 15.88 -15.12 -0.86
CA GLU A 359 16.28 -13.73 -1.07
C GLU A 359 16.02 -12.90 0.18
N SER A 360 14.82 -13.01 0.75
CA SER A 360 14.42 -12.27 1.96
C SER A 360 15.18 -12.71 3.23
N SER A 361 15.64 -13.98 3.26
CA SER A 361 16.53 -14.51 4.32
C SER A 361 18.01 -14.23 4.07
N GLN A 362 18.36 -13.40 3.10
CA GLN A 362 19.75 -13.06 2.73
C GLN A 362 20.59 -14.28 2.29
N ASN A 363 19.97 -15.25 1.63
CA ASN A 363 20.58 -16.44 1.06
C ASN A 363 20.56 -16.39 -0.48
N PRO A 364 21.37 -15.50 -1.11
CA PRO A 364 21.25 -15.20 -2.55
C PRO A 364 21.60 -16.40 -3.46
N GLU A 365 22.46 -17.31 -3.03
CA GLU A 365 22.84 -18.49 -3.80
C GLU A 365 21.64 -19.43 -4.00
N GLN A 366 20.94 -19.74 -2.91
CA GLN A 366 19.74 -20.57 -2.94
C GLN A 366 18.59 -19.86 -3.68
N ALA A 367 18.46 -18.54 -3.49
CA ALA A 367 17.48 -17.75 -4.24
C ALA A 367 17.68 -17.89 -5.74
N ILE A 368 18.93 -17.73 -6.22
CA ILE A 368 19.26 -17.89 -7.65
C ILE A 368 18.96 -19.31 -8.13
N GLU A 369 19.30 -20.35 -7.34
CA GLU A 369 19.07 -21.75 -7.72
C GLU A 369 17.59 -22.01 -8.00
N HIS A 370 16.70 -21.52 -7.13
CA HIS A 370 15.25 -21.71 -7.29
C HIS A 370 14.69 -20.81 -8.38
N TYR A 371 15.10 -19.57 -8.45
CA TYR A 371 14.64 -18.66 -9.51
C TYR A 371 15.00 -19.13 -10.93
N LEU A 372 16.15 -19.81 -11.11
CA LEU A 372 16.56 -20.39 -12.40
C LEU A 372 15.64 -21.52 -12.87
N LYS A 373 14.84 -22.13 -11.98
CA LYS A 373 13.88 -23.19 -12.30
C LYS A 373 12.50 -22.64 -12.71
N VAL A 374 12.26 -21.33 -12.54
CA VAL A 374 11.00 -20.68 -12.93
C VAL A 374 10.93 -20.59 -14.44
N SER A 375 9.86 -21.14 -15.04
CA SER A 375 9.70 -21.18 -16.49
C SER A 375 9.25 -19.86 -17.11
N PRO A 376 9.48 -19.64 -18.42
CA PRO A 376 8.98 -18.45 -19.12
C PRO A 376 7.46 -18.26 -19.11
N ALA A 377 6.70 -19.32 -18.77
CA ALA A 377 5.24 -19.24 -18.68
C ALA A 377 4.75 -18.58 -17.37
N HIS A 378 5.62 -18.51 -16.36
CA HIS A 378 5.25 -17.93 -15.07
C HIS A 378 5.03 -16.41 -15.17
N PRO A 379 3.96 -15.84 -14.57
CA PRO A 379 3.66 -14.40 -14.66
C PRO A 379 4.79 -13.48 -14.16
N GLN A 380 5.59 -13.96 -13.20
CA GLN A 380 6.70 -13.21 -12.62
C GLN A 380 8.05 -13.52 -13.27
N TYR A 381 8.09 -14.30 -14.37
CA TYR A 381 9.34 -14.76 -14.99
C TYR A 381 10.30 -13.61 -15.31
N LYS A 382 9.81 -12.56 -15.94
CA LYS A 382 10.62 -11.39 -16.30
C LYS A 382 11.24 -10.71 -15.06
N LYS A 383 10.44 -10.51 -14.02
CA LYS A 383 10.94 -9.99 -12.75
C LYS A 383 12.01 -10.91 -12.15
N THR A 384 11.77 -12.22 -12.21
CA THR A 384 12.71 -13.25 -11.73
C THR A 384 14.06 -13.17 -12.43
N LEU A 385 14.08 -13.00 -13.77
CA LEU A 385 15.32 -12.83 -14.54
C LEU A 385 16.13 -11.62 -14.06
N LEU A 386 15.47 -10.50 -13.86
CA LEU A 386 16.12 -9.27 -13.39
C LEU A 386 16.65 -9.42 -11.96
N THR A 387 15.89 -10.10 -11.10
CA THR A 387 16.32 -10.42 -9.75
C THR A 387 17.56 -11.32 -9.75
N ILE A 388 17.61 -12.35 -10.60
CA ILE A 388 18.80 -13.22 -10.75
C ILE A 388 20.03 -12.39 -11.12
N ALA A 389 19.92 -11.52 -12.12
CA ALA A 389 21.02 -10.66 -12.54
C ALA A 389 21.47 -9.72 -11.41
N PHE A 390 20.53 -9.15 -10.67
CA PHE A 390 20.81 -8.33 -9.49
C PHE A 390 21.55 -9.12 -8.42
N LEU A 391 21.08 -10.32 -8.07
CA LEU A 391 21.69 -11.18 -7.04
C LEU A 391 23.10 -11.63 -7.45
N TYR A 392 23.34 -11.94 -8.74
CA TYR A 392 24.69 -12.20 -9.23
C TYR A 392 25.62 -11.01 -8.98
N ARG A 393 25.14 -9.79 -9.23
CA ARG A 393 25.94 -8.57 -8.99
C ARG A 393 26.21 -8.37 -7.51
N GLU A 394 25.19 -8.45 -6.64
CA GLU A 394 25.34 -8.25 -5.19
C GLU A 394 26.31 -9.27 -4.56
N THR A 395 26.41 -10.46 -5.13
CA THR A 395 27.37 -11.49 -4.71
C THR A 395 28.74 -11.36 -5.41
N GLY A 396 29.02 -10.24 -6.11
CA GLY A 396 30.29 -9.98 -6.77
C GLY A 396 30.51 -10.78 -8.05
N ARG A 397 29.47 -11.41 -8.60
CA ARG A 397 29.50 -12.24 -9.81
C ARG A 397 28.98 -11.47 -11.03
N THR A 398 29.46 -10.23 -11.21
CA THR A 398 28.98 -9.33 -12.28
C THR A 398 29.13 -9.93 -13.68
N ASP A 399 30.23 -10.65 -13.94
CA ASP A 399 30.43 -11.32 -15.23
C ASP A 399 29.31 -12.36 -15.52
N GLN A 400 28.84 -13.06 -14.48
CA GLN A 400 27.74 -14.01 -14.63
C GLN A 400 26.42 -13.28 -14.86
N ALA A 401 26.18 -12.15 -14.20
CA ALA A 401 25.01 -11.32 -14.47
C ALA A 401 24.94 -10.86 -15.92
N VAL A 402 26.06 -10.35 -16.45
CA VAL A 402 26.17 -9.91 -17.85
C VAL A 402 25.94 -11.08 -18.80
N ALA A 403 26.65 -12.19 -18.62
CA ALA A 403 26.51 -13.38 -19.47
C ALA A 403 25.08 -13.93 -19.47
N PHE A 404 24.41 -13.93 -18.31
CA PHE A 404 23.03 -14.34 -18.14
C PHE A 404 22.07 -13.44 -18.92
N LEU A 405 22.20 -12.12 -18.79
CA LEU A 405 21.37 -11.16 -19.52
C LEU A 405 21.65 -11.18 -21.04
N GLU A 406 22.94 -11.33 -21.46
CA GLU A 406 23.30 -11.48 -22.88
C GLU A 406 22.65 -12.71 -23.52
N ASP A 407 22.59 -13.83 -22.78
CA ASP A 407 21.95 -15.05 -23.25
C ASP A 407 20.46 -14.86 -23.48
N HIS A 408 19.77 -14.25 -22.50
CA HIS A 408 18.34 -13.93 -22.62
C HIS A 408 18.06 -12.90 -23.71
N HIS A 409 18.87 -11.85 -23.82
CA HIS A 409 18.72 -10.87 -24.89
C HIS A 409 18.90 -11.51 -26.31
N ARG A 410 19.78 -12.51 -26.47
CA ARG A 410 19.89 -13.25 -27.74
C ARG A 410 18.64 -14.03 -28.09
N GLN A 411 17.89 -14.52 -27.05
CA GLN A 411 16.65 -15.27 -27.24
C GLN A 411 15.46 -14.36 -27.52
N THR A 412 15.44 -13.17 -26.89
CA THR A 412 14.38 -12.15 -26.98
C THR A 412 14.97 -10.77 -27.30
N PRO A 413 15.49 -10.54 -28.52
CA PRO A 413 16.16 -9.29 -28.87
C PRO A 413 15.26 -8.05 -28.80
N GLU A 414 13.95 -8.25 -28.93
CA GLU A 414 12.92 -7.21 -28.88
C GLU A 414 12.51 -6.83 -27.45
N ASP A 415 12.96 -7.56 -26.41
CA ASP A 415 12.62 -7.23 -25.03
C ASP A 415 13.41 -6.02 -24.54
N ILE A 416 12.73 -4.87 -24.53
CA ILE A 416 13.31 -3.57 -24.16
C ILE A 416 13.80 -3.55 -22.70
N ASP A 417 13.12 -4.26 -21.80
CA ASP A 417 13.52 -4.26 -20.38
C ASP A 417 14.84 -5.02 -20.21
N ILE A 418 14.97 -6.21 -20.77
CA ILE A 418 16.23 -6.98 -20.73
C ILE A 418 17.37 -6.18 -21.37
N LEU A 419 17.11 -5.56 -22.53
CA LEU A 419 18.07 -4.69 -23.19
C LEU A 419 18.50 -3.53 -22.31
N THR A 420 17.56 -2.86 -21.68
CA THR A 420 17.82 -1.69 -20.80
C THR A 420 18.65 -2.10 -19.58
N TYR A 421 18.33 -3.25 -18.98
CA TYR A 421 19.12 -3.77 -17.84
C TYR A 421 20.52 -4.17 -18.25
N LEU A 422 20.67 -4.86 -19.38
CA LEU A 422 22.00 -5.24 -19.89
C LEU A 422 22.84 -3.98 -20.20
N ALA A 423 22.23 -2.96 -20.79
CA ALA A 423 22.91 -1.67 -21.01
C ALA A 423 23.36 -1.02 -19.70
N ALA A 424 22.53 -1.12 -18.62
CA ALA A 424 22.89 -0.63 -17.30
C ALA A 424 24.07 -1.37 -16.69
N PHE A 425 24.16 -2.68 -16.87
CA PHE A 425 25.32 -3.46 -16.44
C PHE A 425 26.58 -3.07 -17.20
N TYR A 426 26.52 -2.95 -18.54
CA TYR A 426 27.65 -2.47 -19.33
C TYR A 426 28.12 -1.07 -18.89
N GLU A 427 27.17 -0.16 -18.63
CA GLU A 427 27.48 1.18 -18.15
C GLU A 427 28.20 1.15 -16.79
N LYS A 428 27.75 0.31 -15.84
CA LYS A 428 28.36 0.17 -14.51
C LYS A 428 29.77 -0.40 -14.61
N GLU A 429 29.98 -1.36 -15.50
CA GLU A 429 31.31 -1.94 -15.78
C GLU A 429 32.18 -1.05 -16.69
N ASN A 430 31.78 0.19 -16.91
CA ASN A 430 32.47 1.15 -17.77
C ASN A 430 32.66 0.67 -19.24
N GLN A 431 31.81 -0.27 -19.71
CA GLN A 431 31.80 -0.76 -21.09
C GLN A 431 30.87 0.11 -21.95
N LEU A 432 31.10 1.42 -21.96
CA LEU A 432 30.18 2.44 -22.50
C LEU A 432 29.88 2.23 -23.98
N GLU A 433 30.88 1.82 -24.79
CA GLU A 433 30.69 1.54 -26.23
C GLU A 433 29.71 0.38 -26.47
N LYS A 434 29.77 -0.68 -25.63
CA LYS A 434 28.81 -1.80 -25.74
C LYS A 434 27.40 -1.34 -25.33
N ALA A 435 27.28 -0.55 -24.28
CA ALA A 435 25.99 0.00 -23.86
C ALA A 435 25.36 0.85 -24.96
N MET A 436 26.13 1.78 -25.55
CA MET A 436 25.64 2.62 -26.65
C MET A 436 25.24 1.80 -27.87
N THR A 437 26.05 0.81 -28.26
CA THR A 437 25.75 -0.07 -29.41
C THR A 437 24.46 -0.86 -29.19
N LEU A 438 24.29 -1.39 -27.98
CA LEU A 438 23.09 -2.14 -27.60
C LEU A 438 21.83 -1.27 -27.63
N LEU A 439 21.90 -0.06 -27.03
CA LEU A 439 20.79 0.89 -27.00
C LEU A 439 20.43 1.40 -28.40
N SER A 440 21.45 1.72 -29.22
CA SER A 440 21.22 2.13 -30.62
C SER A 440 20.52 1.05 -31.42
N ARG A 441 20.89 -0.22 -31.23
CA ARG A 441 20.22 -1.35 -31.87
C ARG A 441 18.78 -1.54 -31.41
N GLY A 442 18.50 -1.30 -30.10
CA GLY A 442 17.13 -1.28 -29.59
C GLY A 442 16.29 -0.19 -30.26
N LEU A 443 16.90 0.98 -30.49
CA LEU A 443 16.24 2.11 -31.14
C LEU A 443 16.02 1.89 -32.67
N GLU A 444 16.73 1.00 -33.33
CA GLU A 444 16.41 0.60 -34.72
C GLU A 444 15.00 -0.04 -34.79
N ASN A 445 14.61 -0.78 -33.77
CA ASN A 445 13.29 -1.44 -33.67
C ASN A 445 12.22 -0.55 -33.01
N ALA A 446 12.62 0.37 -32.17
CA ALA A 446 11.72 1.26 -31.39
C ALA A 446 12.27 2.71 -31.38
N PRO A 447 12.28 3.42 -32.54
CA PRO A 447 12.97 4.71 -32.68
C PRO A 447 12.40 5.85 -31.84
N GLU A 448 11.14 5.74 -31.43
CA GLU A 448 10.45 6.73 -30.58
C GLU A 448 10.38 6.32 -29.10
N ASN A 449 11.11 5.30 -28.69
CA ASN A 449 11.14 4.88 -27.29
C ASN A 449 11.96 5.85 -26.44
N THR A 450 11.27 6.71 -25.70
CA THR A 450 11.88 7.77 -24.87
C THR A 450 12.77 7.20 -23.77
N SER A 451 12.46 6.05 -23.19
CA SER A 451 13.29 5.40 -22.17
C SER A 451 14.64 4.94 -22.72
N LEU A 452 14.66 4.34 -23.92
CA LEU A 452 15.91 3.96 -24.58
C LEU A 452 16.73 5.18 -25.00
N LEU A 453 16.07 6.21 -25.55
CA LEU A 453 16.73 7.48 -25.92
C LEU A 453 17.34 8.14 -24.68
N PHE A 454 16.58 8.27 -23.59
CA PHE A 454 17.08 8.84 -22.36
C PHE A 454 18.32 8.09 -21.85
N ARG A 455 18.24 6.76 -21.83
CA ARG A 455 19.36 5.91 -21.42
C ARG A 455 20.58 6.10 -22.33
N LEU A 456 20.37 6.15 -23.65
CA LEU A 456 21.45 6.40 -24.60
C LEU A 456 22.11 7.74 -24.36
N GLY A 457 21.33 8.82 -24.18
CA GLY A 457 21.84 10.14 -23.88
C GLY A 457 22.66 10.20 -22.58
N ALA A 458 22.21 9.48 -21.53
CA ALA A 458 22.95 9.38 -20.27
C ALA A 458 24.29 8.63 -20.45
N VAL A 459 24.32 7.54 -21.22
CA VAL A 459 25.55 6.78 -21.50
C VAL A 459 26.52 7.59 -22.40
N GLN A 460 26.00 8.34 -23.39
CA GLN A 460 26.77 9.27 -24.21
C GLN A 460 27.44 10.34 -23.35
N ASP A 461 26.72 10.92 -22.41
CA ASP A 461 27.26 11.91 -21.47
C ASP A 461 28.41 11.32 -20.65
N LYS A 462 28.22 10.14 -20.09
CA LYS A 462 29.25 9.42 -19.34
C LYS A 462 30.48 9.07 -20.19
N ALA A 463 30.27 8.84 -21.48
CA ALA A 463 31.34 8.62 -22.45
C ALA A 463 32.06 9.91 -22.89
N GLY A 464 31.62 11.07 -22.39
CA GLY A 464 32.17 12.38 -22.76
C GLY A 464 31.64 12.92 -24.09
N LEU A 465 30.65 12.26 -24.70
CA LEU A 465 30.02 12.66 -25.96
C LEU A 465 28.88 13.66 -25.67
N LYS A 466 29.25 14.85 -25.18
CA LYS A 466 28.28 15.84 -24.69
C LYS A 466 27.32 16.36 -25.77
N ASP A 467 27.81 16.59 -26.98
CA ASP A 467 26.98 17.10 -28.08
C ASP A 467 25.92 16.08 -28.51
N GLU A 468 26.32 14.80 -28.59
CA GLU A 468 25.43 13.68 -28.89
C GLU A 468 24.38 13.49 -27.79
N SER A 469 24.81 13.54 -26.52
CA SER A 469 23.89 13.46 -25.35
C SER A 469 22.84 14.57 -25.39
N ILE A 470 23.26 15.82 -25.62
CA ILE A 470 22.36 16.97 -25.77
C ILE A 470 21.36 16.75 -26.91
N ALA A 471 21.81 16.25 -28.06
CA ALA A 471 20.95 15.98 -29.21
C ALA A 471 19.92 14.89 -28.88
N THR A 472 20.36 13.83 -28.22
CA THR A 472 19.51 12.71 -27.83
C THR A 472 18.46 13.15 -26.79
N MET A 473 18.85 13.95 -25.77
CA MET A 473 17.90 14.47 -24.76
C MET A 473 16.87 15.45 -25.36
N LYS A 474 17.28 16.23 -26.35
CA LYS A 474 16.31 17.07 -27.12
C LYS A 474 15.28 16.22 -27.87
N GLU A 475 15.69 15.08 -28.39
CA GLU A 475 14.75 14.17 -29.05
C GLU A 475 13.78 13.52 -28.03
N VAL A 476 14.24 13.18 -26.83
CA VAL A 476 13.33 12.75 -25.75
C VAL A 476 12.28 13.83 -25.47
N ILE A 477 12.70 15.08 -25.26
CA ILE A 477 11.78 16.20 -24.97
C ILE A 477 10.85 16.49 -26.16
N ARG A 478 11.32 16.27 -27.41
CA ARG A 478 10.46 16.42 -28.60
C ARG A 478 9.33 15.38 -28.63
N LEU A 479 9.63 14.15 -28.22
CA LEU A 479 8.68 13.03 -28.21
C LEU A 479 7.77 13.07 -26.98
N ASP A 480 8.32 13.45 -25.85
CA ASP A 480 7.62 13.62 -24.57
C ASP A 480 8.00 14.95 -23.92
N PRO A 481 7.26 16.04 -24.21
CA PRO A 481 7.52 17.36 -23.63
C PRO A 481 7.31 17.46 -22.12
N GLU A 482 6.65 16.47 -21.51
CA GLU A 482 6.39 16.39 -20.07
C GLU A 482 7.35 15.44 -19.34
N ASP A 483 8.39 14.91 -20.00
CA ASP A 483 9.42 14.14 -19.32
C ASP A 483 10.29 15.07 -18.43
N ALA A 484 9.89 15.17 -17.16
CA ALA A 484 10.59 15.98 -16.16
C ALA A 484 12.07 15.58 -16.01
N SER A 485 12.41 14.31 -16.23
CA SER A 485 13.79 13.80 -16.10
C SER A 485 14.67 14.28 -17.24
N ALA A 486 14.15 14.24 -18.48
CA ALA A 486 14.87 14.72 -19.66
C ALA A 486 15.01 16.26 -19.65
N LEU A 487 13.95 16.98 -19.25
CA LEU A 487 14.00 18.42 -19.07
C LEU A 487 15.05 18.81 -18.02
N ASN A 488 15.04 18.16 -16.86
CA ASN A 488 16.03 18.40 -15.82
C ASN A 488 17.44 18.06 -16.28
N TYR A 489 17.61 16.92 -16.93
CA TYR A 489 18.92 16.49 -17.41
C TYR A 489 19.53 17.48 -18.38
N LEU A 490 18.78 17.92 -19.40
CA LEU A 490 19.25 18.88 -20.38
C LEU A 490 19.52 20.24 -19.75
N GLY A 491 18.64 20.69 -18.86
CA GLY A 491 18.81 21.94 -18.12
C GLY A 491 20.05 21.95 -17.24
N TYR A 492 20.27 20.87 -16.48
CA TYR A 492 21.46 20.70 -15.67
C TYR A 492 22.74 20.65 -16.52
N THR A 493 22.73 19.88 -17.63
CA THR A 493 23.87 19.79 -18.55
C THR A 493 24.27 21.16 -19.09
N TYR A 494 23.28 22.00 -19.45
CA TYR A 494 23.57 23.37 -19.88
C TYR A 494 24.15 24.23 -18.75
N ALA A 495 23.63 24.09 -17.54
CA ALA A 495 24.15 24.81 -16.38
C ALA A 495 25.59 24.39 -16.06
N ASP A 496 25.87 23.10 -16.03
CA ASP A 496 27.20 22.54 -15.75
C ASP A 496 28.26 22.99 -16.77
N LEU A 497 27.87 23.05 -18.05
CA LEU A 497 28.72 23.58 -19.11
C LEU A 497 28.81 25.12 -19.13
N GLY A 498 27.97 25.82 -18.37
CA GLY A 498 27.91 27.28 -18.38
C GLY A 498 27.37 27.89 -19.67
N ILE A 499 26.58 27.13 -20.45
CA ILE A 499 26.03 27.55 -21.74
C ILE A 499 24.49 27.62 -21.68
N HIS A 500 23.89 28.47 -22.50
CA HIS A 500 22.42 28.54 -22.65
C HIS A 500 21.64 28.61 -21.32
N LEU A 501 22.16 29.37 -20.33
CA LEU A 501 21.62 29.40 -18.96
C LEU A 501 20.13 29.82 -18.90
N ASP A 502 19.65 30.68 -19.80
CA ASP A 502 18.23 31.05 -19.86
C ASP A 502 17.34 29.86 -20.32
N GLN A 503 17.85 29.04 -21.23
CA GLN A 503 17.16 27.82 -21.65
C GLN A 503 17.22 26.75 -20.55
N ALA A 504 18.36 26.64 -19.86
CA ALA A 504 18.51 25.76 -18.70
C ALA A 504 17.45 26.07 -17.63
N GLU A 505 17.30 27.37 -17.27
CA GLU A 505 16.27 27.79 -16.32
C GLU A 505 14.87 27.44 -16.80
N THR A 506 14.59 27.62 -18.10
CA THR A 506 13.28 27.29 -18.68
C THR A 506 12.95 25.81 -18.57
N PHE A 507 13.90 24.94 -18.96
CA PHE A 507 13.70 23.48 -18.89
C PHE A 507 13.52 22.99 -17.46
N ILE A 508 14.35 23.46 -16.53
CA ILE A 508 14.24 23.03 -15.14
C ILE A 508 12.96 23.58 -14.49
N ARG A 509 12.50 24.78 -14.87
CA ARG A 509 11.22 25.32 -14.43
C ARG A 509 10.05 24.44 -14.88
N GLN A 510 10.04 24.01 -16.14
CA GLN A 510 9.04 23.06 -16.65
C GLN A 510 9.11 21.71 -15.88
N ALA A 511 10.31 21.21 -15.60
CA ALA A 511 10.45 20.01 -14.78
C ALA A 511 9.89 20.17 -13.36
N LEU A 512 10.07 21.34 -12.73
CA LEU A 512 9.50 21.67 -11.41
C LEU A 512 7.98 21.86 -11.44
N GLU A 513 7.38 22.30 -12.55
CA GLU A 513 5.92 22.34 -12.71
C GLU A 513 5.32 20.93 -12.67
N ILE A 514 6.04 19.93 -13.18
CA ILE A 514 5.63 18.51 -13.19
C ILE A 514 5.94 17.83 -11.84
N LYS A 515 7.13 18.12 -11.26
CA LYS A 515 7.61 17.54 -9.99
C LYS A 515 8.09 18.63 -9.03
N PRO A 516 7.19 19.33 -8.32
CA PRO A 516 7.53 20.53 -7.55
C PRO A 516 8.38 20.28 -6.29
N ASP A 517 8.38 19.06 -5.76
CA ASP A 517 9.09 18.69 -4.54
C ASP A 517 10.25 17.70 -4.78
N ASP A 518 10.70 17.56 -6.04
CA ASP A 518 11.88 16.75 -6.36
C ASP A 518 13.16 17.51 -6.01
N GLY A 519 13.86 17.03 -4.98
CA GLY A 519 15.08 17.69 -4.47
C GLY A 519 16.20 17.80 -5.51
N TYR A 520 16.32 16.84 -6.44
CA TYR A 520 17.32 16.86 -7.51
C TYR A 520 17.03 17.92 -8.58
N ILE A 521 15.75 18.11 -8.90
CA ILE A 521 15.32 19.16 -9.84
C ILE A 521 15.50 20.54 -9.20
N ILE A 522 15.21 20.66 -7.90
CA ILE A 522 15.41 21.88 -7.13
C ILE A 522 16.90 22.23 -7.05
N ASP A 523 17.79 21.25 -6.84
CA ASP A 523 19.24 21.41 -6.90
C ASP A 523 19.70 21.97 -8.25
N SER A 524 19.21 21.36 -9.33
CA SER A 524 19.54 21.81 -10.69
C SER A 524 19.12 23.28 -10.92
N MET A 525 17.98 23.72 -10.37
CA MET A 525 17.58 25.14 -10.43
C MET A 525 18.53 26.04 -9.62
N GLY A 526 18.92 25.57 -8.43
CA GLY A 526 19.94 26.26 -7.62
C GLY A 526 21.28 26.40 -8.34
N TRP A 527 21.70 25.33 -9.05
CA TRP A 527 22.93 25.32 -9.82
C TRP A 527 22.85 26.27 -11.03
N VAL A 528 21.71 26.36 -11.71
CA VAL A 528 21.50 27.38 -12.76
C VAL A 528 21.67 28.79 -12.20
N TYR A 529 21.05 29.14 -11.08
CA TYR A 529 21.23 30.45 -10.46
C TYR A 529 22.66 30.70 -10.01
N PHE A 530 23.36 29.67 -9.54
CA PHE A 530 24.79 29.77 -9.22
C PHE A 530 25.61 30.14 -10.45
N GLN A 531 25.41 29.49 -11.58
CA GLN A 531 26.10 29.74 -12.84
C GLN A 531 25.73 31.11 -13.47
N GLN A 532 24.51 31.58 -13.24
CA GLN A 532 24.08 32.94 -13.60
C GLN A 532 24.71 34.02 -12.69
N GLY A 533 25.39 33.65 -11.61
CA GLY A 533 25.95 34.57 -10.61
C GLY A 533 24.90 35.11 -9.60
N ASN A 534 23.70 34.56 -9.58
CA ASN A 534 22.67 34.93 -8.63
C ASN A 534 22.76 34.04 -7.38
N TYR A 535 23.81 34.28 -6.60
CA TYR A 535 24.18 33.39 -5.48
C TYR A 535 23.17 33.36 -4.34
N ASP A 536 22.42 34.45 -4.09
CA ASP A 536 21.39 34.48 -3.05
C ASP A 536 20.24 33.53 -3.40
N LYS A 537 19.73 33.59 -4.64
CA LYS A 537 18.74 32.63 -5.09
C LYS A 537 19.27 31.19 -5.13
N ALA A 538 20.53 31.02 -5.53
CA ALA A 538 21.16 29.70 -5.50
C ALA A 538 21.11 29.09 -4.11
N VAL A 539 21.44 29.86 -3.07
CA VAL A 539 21.36 29.40 -1.67
C VAL A 539 19.94 28.99 -1.30
N ASP A 540 18.92 29.80 -1.62
CA ASP A 540 17.52 29.50 -1.29
C ASP A 540 17.07 28.15 -1.87
N TYR A 541 17.37 27.90 -3.16
CA TYR A 541 17.01 26.64 -3.82
C TYR A 541 17.84 25.46 -3.29
N LEU A 542 19.15 25.63 -3.10
CA LEU A 542 20.05 24.58 -2.65
C LEU A 542 19.84 24.20 -1.18
N GLU A 543 19.44 25.14 -0.30
CA GLU A 543 19.01 24.82 1.08
C GLU A 543 17.77 23.91 1.06
N ARG A 544 16.78 24.22 0.23
CA ARG A 544 15.57 23.39 0.07
C ARG A 544 15.91 22.02 -0.51
N ALA A 545 16.75 21.97 -1.55
CA ALA A 545 17.20 20.72 -2.17
C ALA A 545 17.93 19.81 -1.16
N ALA A 546 18.87 20.39 -0.40
CA ALA A 546 19.64 19.68 0.60
C ALA A 546 18.75 19.09 1.72
N GLN A 547 17.72 19.83 2.16
CA GLN A 547 16.75 19.32 3.16
C GLN A 547 15.93 18.15 2.62
N LEU A 548 15.44 18.24 1.37
CA LEU A 548 14.63 17.19 0.75
C LEU A 548 15.42 15.91 0.44
N THR A 549 16.75 16.01 0.26
CA THR A 549 17.63 14.89 -0.07
C THR A 549 18.50 14.42 1.09
N ASP A 550 18.19 14.84 2.32
CA ASP A 550 19.02 14.62 3.52
C ASP A 550 20.51 14.92 3.29
N TYR A 551 20.77 16.02 2.57
CA TYR A 551 22.12 16.49 2.24
C TYR A 551 22.92 15.47 1.42
N GLU A 552 22.30 14.92 0.38
CA GLU A 552 23.04 14.11 -0.60
C GLU A 552 24.36 14.82 -0.99
N ALA A 553 25.41 14.03 -1.18
CA ALA A 553 26.76 14.58 -1.19
C ALA A 553 27.03 15.66 -2.26
N ILE A 554 26.54 15.47 -3.48
CA ILE A 554 26.74 16.46 -4.57
C ILE A 554 25.92 17.73 -4.30
N ILE A 555 24.69 17.58 -3.84
CA ILE A 555 23.80 18.71 -3.48
C ILE A 555 24.39 19.50 -2.32
N ALA A 556 24.97 18.80 -1.34
CA ALA A 556 25.70 19.45 -0.24
C ALA A 556 26.94 20.21 -0.74
N GLU A 557 27.69 19.68 -1.72
CA GLU A 557 28.81 20.41 -2.34
C GLU A 557 28.31 21.69 -3.03
N HIS A 558 27.23 21.62 -3.83
CA HIS A 558 26.66 22.79 -4.50
C HIS A 558 26.23 23.87 -3.50
N LEU A 559 25.54 23.46 -2.41
CA LEU A 559 25.14 24.38 -1.34
C LEU A 559 26.34 25.07 -0.66
N ALA A 560 27.37 24.29 -0.37
CA ALA A 560 28.57 24.81 0.25
C ALA A 560 29.30 25.81 -0.69
N ASP A 561 29.38 25.50 -1.98
CA ASP A 561 29.92 26.41 -3.00
C ASP A 561 29.09 27.72 -3.06
N ALA A 562 27.78 27.66 -2.98
CA ALA A 562 26.90 28.82 -2.97
C ALA A 562 27.08 29.67 -1.70
N TYR A 563 27.22 29.06 -0.54
CA TYR A 563 27.56 29.77 0.71
C TYR A 563 28.92 30.49 0.64
N LEU A 564 29.90 29.87 -0.02
CA LEU A 564 31.21 30.55 -0.23
C LEU A 564 31.05 31.80 -1.07
N LYS A 565 30.27 31.74 -2.16
CA LYS A 565 30.05 32.90 -3.03
C LYS A 565 29.29 34.03 -2.35
N THR A 566 28.47 33.73 -1.34
CA THR A 566 27.75 34.73 -0.52
C THR A 566 28.54 35.14 0.75
N GLY A 567 29.81 34.67 0.91
CA GLY A 567 30.68 35.02 2.05
C GLY A 567 30.32 34.30 3.36
N GLN A 568 29.48 33.31 3.35
CA GLN A 568 29.03 32.53 4.52
C GLN A 568 30.03 31.35 4.81
N VAL A 569 31.29 31.67 5.02
CA VAL A 569 32.40 30.71 5.07
C VAL A 569 32.22 29.62 6.14
N VAL A 570 31.67 29.98 7.31
CA VAL A 570 31.44 29.01 8.41
C VAL A 570 30.39 27.98 8.02
N LYS A 571 29.30 28.43 7.43
CA LYS A 571 28.26 27.51 6.91
C LYS A 571 28.80 26.63 5.79
N ALA A 572 29.56 27.19 4.87
CA ALA A 572 30.18 26.43 3.79
C ALA A 572 31.05 25.28 4.34
N LEU A 573 31.88 25.53 5.34
CA LEU A 573 32.71 24.50 5.99
C LEU A 573 31.85 23.41 6.63
N GLU A 574 30.79 23.78 7.34
CA GLU A 574 29.86 22.82 7.97
C GLU A 574 29.22 21.90 6.92
N ILE A 575 28.75 22.47 5.81
CA ILE A 575 28.10 21.69 4.75
C ILE A 575 29.12 20.83 3.98
N TYR A 576 30.33 21.31 3.71
CA TYR A 576 31.38 20.44 3.14
C TYR A 576 31.70 19.24 4.03
N HIS A 577 31.78 19.44 5.35
CA HIS A 577 31.96 18.30 6.26
C HIS A 577 30.78 17.32 6.18
N ARG A 578 29.56 17.82 6.08
CA ARG A 578 28.37 16.98 5.89
C ARG A 578 28.40 16.24 4.56
N CYS A 579 28.87 16.90 3.49
CA CYS A 579 29.12 16.28 2.19
C CYS A 579 30.03 15.06 2.32
N LEU A 580 31.17 15.19 3.03
CA LEU A 580 32.10 14.07 3.23
C LEU A 580 31.54 12.94 4.09
N VAL A 581 30.63 13.22 5.02
CA VAL A 581 29.95 12.19 5.82
C VAL A 581 29.00 11.38 4.96
N ASN A 582 28.28 12.05 4.02
CA ASN A 582 27.29 11.45 3.16
C ASN A 582 27.87 10.88 1.85
N ALA A 583 29.14 11.21 1.53
CA ALA A 583 29.81 10.72 0.32
C ALA A 583 30.02 9.20 0.39
N GLU A 584 29.72 8.50 -0.69
CA GLU A 584 30.05 7.08 -0.81
C GLU A 584 31.58 6.89 -0.83
N LYS A 585 32.05 5.84 -0.17
CA LYS A 585 33.50 5.51 -0.14
C LYS A 585 34.09 5.26 -1.53
N SER A 586 33.27 4.95 -2.50
CA SER A 586 33.64 4.75 -3.90
C SER A 586 33.86 6.03 -4.68
N ASP A 587 33.34 7.19 -4.18
CA ASP A 587 33.50 8.49 -4.84
C ASP A 587 34.78 9.22 -4.40
N ALA A 588 35.92 8.64 -4.77
CA ALA A 588 37.22 9.17 -4.42
C ALA A 588 37.49 10.58 -5.01
N GLU A 589 36.89 10.92 -6.14
CA GLU A 589 37.05 12.21 -6.79
C GLU A 589 36.34 13.33 -6.01
N LEU A 590 35.08 13.13 -5.63
CA LEU A 590 34.32 14.06 -4.79
C LEU A 590 34.99 14.26 -3.44
N ILE A 591 35.38 13.15 -2.78
CA ILE A 591 36.05 13.20 -1.48
C ILE A 591 37.35 13.99 -1.56
N SER A 592 38.16 13.75 -2.58
CA SER A 592 39.42 14.48 -2.79
C SER A 592 39.17 15.97 -3.01
N ARG A 593 38.26 16.32 -3.90
CA ARG A 593 37.94 17.72 -4.24
C ARG A 593 37.39 18.49 -3.05
N VAL A 594 36.44 17.91 -2.31
CA VAL A 594 35.84 18.55 -1.13
C VAL A 594 36.85 18.68 0.02
N THR A 595 37.68 17.64 0.22
CA THR A 595 38.74 17.70 1.23
C THR A 595 39.74 18.85 0.96
N GLU A 596 40.09 19.07 -0.31
CA GLU A 596 40.98 20.18 -0.69
C GLU A 596 40.31 21.55 -0.43
N LYS A 597 39.03 21.71 -0.80
CA LYS A 597 38.23 22.92 -0.49
C LYS A 597 38.20 23.21 1.01
N ILE A 598 37.98 22.21 1.86
CA ILE A 598 38.01 22.34 3.33
C ILE A 598 39.40 22.79 3.81
N ARG A 599 40.45 22.18 3.29
CA ARG A 599 41.84 22.52 3.67
C ARG A 599 42.17 23.99 3.35
N GLU A 600 41.85 24.44 2.14
CA GLU A 600 42.06 25.83 1.71
C GLU A 600 41.30 26.83 2.59
N LEU A 601 40.06 26.56 2.90
CA LEU A 601 39.22 27.41 3.73
C LEU A 601 39.69 27.45 5.18
N THR A 602 40.14 26.33 5.73
CA THR A 602 40.66 26.26 7.09
C THR A 602 41.96 27.06 7.21
N GLN A 603 42.83 27.02 6.19
CA GLN A 603 44.05 27.85 6.15
C GLN A 603 43.74 29.35 6.06
N LEU A 604 42.70 29.75 5.31
CA LEU A 604 42.26 31.15 5.22
C LEU A 604 41.67 31.67 6.54
N LEU A 605 41.00 30.84 7.30
CA LEU A 605 40.40 31.19 8.58
C LEU A 605 41.42 31.19 9.74
N HIS A 606 42.48 30.38 9.63
CA HIS A 606 43.54 30.27 10.60
C HIS A 606 44.90 30.42 9.89
N PRO A 607 45.27 31.63 9.42
CA PRO A 607 46.60 31.85 8.89
C PRO A 607 47.57 31.51 9.99
N THR A 608 48.33 30.42 9.85
CA THR A 608 49.44 30.10 10.77
C THR A 608 50.41 31.26 10.73
N ASP A 609 50.74 31.85 11.91
CA ASP A 609 51.82 32.79 12.12
C ASP A 609 53.16 32.11 11.80
N THR A 610 53.52 31.97 10.53
CA THR A 610 54.79 31.48 10.04
C THR A 610 55.63 32.62 9.46
N GLU A 611 55.57 33.82 10.07
CA GLU A 611 56.55 34.90 9.86
C GLU A 611 56.85 35.53 11.21
N ASN A 612 57.54 34.83 12.11
CA ASN A 612 58.39 35.46 13.12
C ASN A 612 59.29 34.47 13.86
N THR A 613 60.20 33.81 13.17
CA THR A 613 61.44 33.26 13.81
C THR A 613 62.61 33.42 12.88
N GLY A 614 63.04 34.66 12.73
CA GLY A 614 64.23 35.00 12.01
C GLY A 614 64.70 36.37 12.42
N ASP A 615 65.09 36.56 13.71
CA ASP A 615 66.09 37.55 14.13
C ASP A 615 66.20 37.59 15.68
N ALA A 616 66.92 36.66 16.25
CA ALA A 616 67.50 36.83 17.58
C ALA A 616 68.54 35.75 17.82
N LEU A 617 69.67 35.86 17.12
CA LEU A 617 70.95 35.33 17.56
C LEU A 617 72.11 36.17 16.90
N GLN A 618 72.41 37.29 17.52
CA GLN A 618 73.76 37.83 17.61
C GLN A 618 74.07 38.17 19.06
#